data_bb5102de9308d29bb05fb4e1309092a4
#
_entry.id   bb5102de9308d29bb05fb4e1309092a4
#
_cell.length_a   1.000
_cell.length_b   1.000
_cell.length_c   1.000
_cell.angle_alpha   90.00
_cell.angle_beta   90.00
_cell.angle_gamma   90.00
#
_symmetry.space_group_name_H-M   'P 1'
#
loop_
_entity.id
_entity.type
_entity.pdbx_description
1 polymer ?
#
loop_
_entity_poly.entity_id
_entity_poly.type
_entity_poly.pdbx_seq_one_letter_code
_entity_poly.pdbx_strand_id
1 'polypeptide(L)'
;GAEMIYSSEALPIMDGEKAIGVEVNGKRWTADLVVLAAGAQGKAARILGAHRDPNEPFGLAIRTYAATPRDKDQHLEACLTLKDDQGTAVPGYGWMFPAGDGTVNIGVGALSTMKGFKSLNLNTLCDTYRDLVRDDWELGPYLEKPRAWRLPMSAVKRHGPGWVAVGDAAGLVNPMNGEGIDYGLETGVLIADLFEANPATAPQKYDVMVAEKFDSFLRTGRRFSFLIGHQQILRAGLKVAVGTDTIAKITLQVMGNLIDNKTPGAAGFVMSAADKLLGVADPILRRTRAAA
;
A
#
# COMPACT_ATOMS: atom_id res chain seq x y z
N GLY A 1 -20.61 -20.34 7.21
CA GLY A 1 -19.90 -20.81 8.31
C GLY A 1 -18.45 -21.14 8.05
N ALA A 2 -17.53 -20.15 8.17
CA ALA A 2 -16.08 -20.41 8.11
C ALA A 2 -15.57 -20.84 9.50
N GLU A 3 -14.65 -21.81 9.54
CA GLU A 3 -13.90 -22.16 10.76
C GLU A 3 -12.72 -21.17 10.91
N MET A 4 -12.57 -20.61 12.10
CA MET A 4 -11.52 -19.64 12.43
C MET A 4 -10.50 -20.28 13.38
N ILE A 5 -9.22 -20.32 12.96
CA ILE A 5 -8.11 -20.81 13.79
C ILE A 5 -7.19 -19.61 14.09
N TYR A 6 -7.18 -19.17 15.35
CA TYR A 6 -6.43 -17.99 15.80
C TYR A 6 -5.04 -18.35 16.34
N SER A 7 -4.17 -17.36 16.40
CA SER A 7 -2.82 -17.46 17.00
C SER A 7 -1.98 -18.61 16.45
N SER A 8 -2.15 -18.94 15.17
CA SER A 8 -1.51 -20.07 14.52
C SER A 8 -0.90 -19.68 13.19
N GLU A 9 0.31 -20.19 12.90
CA GLU A 9 0.91 -20.04 11.58
C GLU A 9 0.34 -21.10 10.63
N ALA A 10 -0.15 -20.67 9.47
CA ALA A 10 -0.58 -21.56 8.39
C ALA A 10 0.45 -21.54 7.27
N LEU A 11 0.93 -22.70 6.85
CA LEU A 11 1.87 -22.86 5.74
C LEU A 11 1.25 -23.66 4.61
N PRO A 12 1.42 -23.27 3.34
CA PRO A 12 0.88 -24.02 2.21
C PRO A 12 1.56 -25.39 2.09
N ILE A 13 0.75 -26.40 1.78
CA ILE A 13 1.22 -27.75 1.43
C ILE A 13 1.31 -27.80 -0.09
N MET A 14 2.51 -28.12 -0.58
CA MET A 14 2.79 -28.19 -2.01
C MET A 14 2.88 -29.64 -2.49
N ASP A 15 2.32 -29.89 -3.68
CA ASP A 15 2.55 -31.09 -4.49
C ASP A 15 3.13 -30.61 -5.82
N GLY A 16 4.45 -30.70 -5.97
CA GLY A 16 5.18 -30.01 -7.02
C GLY A 16 4.94 -28.49 -6.95
N GLU A 17 4.41 -27.91 -8.00
CA GLU A 17 4.06 -26.48 -8.05
C GLU A 17 2.63 -26.15 -7.56
N LYS A 18 1.81 -27.18 -7.31
CA LYS A 18 0.41 -27.00 -6.91
C LYS A 18 0.29 -26.90 -5.38
N ALA A 19 -0.38 -25.86 -4.90
CA ALA A 19 -0.85 -25.82 -3.53
C ALA A 19 -2.08 -26.73 -3.38
N ILE A 20 -2.05 -27.66 -2.43
CA ILE A 20 -3.10 -28.65 -2.20
C ILE A 20 -3.77 -28.48 -0.83
N GLY A 21 -3.40 -27.46 -0.07
CA GLY A 21 -3.94 -27.17 1.25
C GLY A 21 -2.97 -26.39 2.11
N VAL A 22 -3.23 -26.42 3.41
CA VAL A 22 -2.40 -25.75 4.42
C VAL A 22 -2.12 -26.66 5.60
N GLU A 23 -0.96 -26.45 6.24
CA GLU A 23 -0.62 -27.07 7.51
C GLU A 23 -0.71 -26.02 8.62
N VAL A 24 -1.42 -26.35 9.69
CA VAL A 24 -1.61 -25.49 10.88
C VAL A 24 -1.39 -26.33 12.12
N ASN A 25 -0.42 -25.98 12.96
CA ASN A 25 -0.12 -26.71 14.21
C ASN A 25 0.10 -28.22 14.01
N GLY A 26 0.76 -28.63 12.93
CA GLY A 26 1.00 -30.04 12.59
C GLY A 26 -0.20 -30.78 12.00
N LYS A 27 -1.37 -30.15 11.91
CA LYS A 27 -2.56 -30.71 11.25
C LYS A 27 -2.62 -30.24 9.80
N ARG A 28 -2.88 -31.16 8.89
CA ARG A 28 -3.00 -30.87 7.45
C ARG A 28 -4.47 -30.71 7.07
N TRP A 29 -4.74 -29.66 6.29
CA TRP A 29 -6.04 -29.33 5.73
C TRP A 29 -5.89 -29.30 4.21
N THR A 30 -6.61 -30.16 3.51
CA THR A 30 -6.65 -30.15 2.04
C THR A 30 -7.69 -29.17 1.54
N ALA A 31 -7.43 -28.54 0.39
CA ALA A 31 -8.33 -27.58 -0.22
C ALA A 31 -8.15 -27.56 -1.74
N ASP A 32 -9.20 -27.25 -2.46
CA ASP A 32 -9.16 -27.03 -3.91
C ASP A 32 -8.49 -25.71 -4.28
N LEU A 33 -8.53 -24.72 -3.37
CA LEU A 33 -7.89 -23.43 -3.51
C LEU A 33 -7.33 -22.94 -2.16
N VAL A 34 -6.10 -22.45 -2.18
CA VAL A 34 -5.48 -21.72 -1.07
C VAL A 34 -5.46 -20.23 -1.39
N VAL A 35 -6.11 -19.42 -0.56
CA VAL A 35 -6.07 -17.96 -0.68
C VAL A 35 -5.07 -17.37 0.30
N LEU A 36 -4.01 -16.76 -0.21
CA LEU A 36 -3.00 -16.07 0.58
C LEU A 36 -3.48 -14.64 0.87
N ALA A 37 -3.97 -14.41 2.08
CA ALA A 37 -4.39 -13.10 2.60
C ALA A 37 -3.48 -12.65 3.77
N ALA A 38 -2.21 -13.02 3.76
CA ALA A 38 -1.27 -12.86 4.87
C ALA A 38 -0.64 -11.46 4.98
N GLY A 39 -1.16 -10.48 4.21
CA GLY A 39 -0.63 -9.12 4.20
C GLY A 39 0.78 -9.02 3.59
N ALA A 40 1.55 -8.04 4.05
CA ALA A 40 2.79 -7.60 3.40
C ALA A 40 3.92 -8.62 3.35
N GLN A 41 3.93 -9.64 4.20
CA GLN A 41 5.02 -10.63 4.27
C GLN A 41 4.62 -11.89 5.04
N GLY A 42 5.26 -13.01 4.67
CA GLY A 42 5.12 -14.24 5.41
C GLY A 42 5.93 -15.38 4.80
N LYS A 43 6.12 -16.46 5.56
CA LYS A 43 6.72 -17.70 5.05
C LYS A 43 5.86 -18.28 3.92
N ALA A 44 4.53 -18.24 4.06
CA ALA A 44 3.58 -18.69 3.05
C ALA A 44 3.79 -17.99 1.70
N ALA A 45 3.96 -16.66 1.69
CA ALA A 45 4.23 -15.91 0.47
C ALA A 45 5.53 -16.37 -0.22
N ARG A 46 6.59 -16.65 0.55
CA ARG A 46 7.84 -17.16 0.00
C ARG A 46 7.71 -18.55 -0.60
N ILE A 47 6.98 -19.45 0.07
CA ILE A 47 6.73 -20.81 -0.42
C ILE A 47 5.96 -20.77 -1.74
N LEU A 48 4.97 -19.90 -1.86
CA LEU A 48 4.15 -19.75 -3.06
C LEU A 48 4.82 -18.90 -4.16
N GLY A 49 5.92 -18.22 -3.86
CA GLY A 49 6.56 -17.28 -4.78
C GLY A 49 5.84 -15.93 -4.92
N ALA A 50 4.87 -15.65 -4.05
CA ALA A 50 4.12 -14.39 -3.99
C ALA A 50 4.88 -13.32 -3.20
N HIS A 51 6.18 -13.18 -3.40
CA HIS A 51 6.97 -12.18 -2.71
C HIS A 51 7.04 -10.88 -3.51
N ARG A 52 7.35 -9.79 -2.82
CA ARG A 52 7.54 -8.48 -3.45
C ARG A 52 8.66 -8.51 -4.48
N ASP A 53 8.47 -7.84 -5.62
CA ASP A 53 9.56 -7.61 -6.57
C ASP A 53 10.62 -6.68 -5.93
N PRO A 54 11.89 -7.12 -5.80
CA PRO A 54 12.95 -6.32 -5.20
C PRO A 54 13.28 -5.05 -5.98
N ASN A 55 12.98 -5.02 -7.28
CA ASN A 55 13.26 -3.90 -8.18
C ASN A 55 12.17 -2.81 -8.14
N GLU A 56 11.03 -3.13 -7.55
CA GLU A 56 9.91 -2.20 -7.45
C GLU A 56 9.91 -1.44 -6.11
N PRO A 57 9.33 -0.22 -6.10
CA PRO A 57 9.21 0.57 -4.87
C PRO A 57 8.29 -0.12 -3.85
N PHE A 58 8.43 0.29 -2.60
CA PHE A 58 7.53 -0.04 -1.52
C PHE A 58 7.42 1.14 -0.55
N GLY A 59 6.35 1.21 0.19
CA GLY A 59 6.21 2.11 1.32
C GLY A 59 6.68 1.43 2.61
N LEU A 60 7.08 2.25 3.58
CA LEU A 60 7.29 1.84 4.95
C LEU A 60 6.51 2.80 5.84
N ALA A 61 5.61 2.28 6.65
CA ALA A 61 4.74 3.05 7.51
C ALA A 61 4.92 2.61 8.95
N ILE A 62 4.80 3.57 9.88
CA ILE A 62 4.72 3.32 11.32
C ILE A 62 3.48 4.00 11.86
N ARG A 63 2.76 3.34 12.75
CA ARG A 63 1.57 3.90 13.37
C ARG A 63 1.42 3.46 14.81
N THR A 64 0.66 4.26 15.56
CA THR A 64 0.21 3.95 16.91
C THR A 64 -1.14 4.61 17.16
N TYR A 65 -1.67 4.48 18.37
CA TYR A 65 -2.84 5.22 18.83
C TYR A 65 -2.44 6.17 19.94
N ALA A 66 -3.09 7.34 19.98
CA ALA A 66 -2.97 8.33 21.05
C ALA A 66 -4.37 8.76 21.50
N ALA A 67 -4.51 9.11 22.79
CA ALA A 67 -5.73 9.69 23.29
C ALA A 67 -5.92 11.12 22.72
N THR A 68 -7.17 11.50 22.41
CA THR A 68 -7.52 12.85 21.94
C THR A 68 -8.99 13.13 22.17
N PRO A 69 -9.39 14.38 22.49
CA PRO A 69 -10.80 14.78 22.50
C PRO A 69 -11.40 14.90 21.09
N ARG A 70 -10.57 14.88 20.03
CA ARG A 70 -10.97 14.96 18.62
C ARG A 70 -11.24 13.60 17.98
N ASP A 71 -11.50 12.57 18.77
CA ASP A 71 -11.73 11.19 18.31
C ASP A 71 -12.94 11.03 17.37
N LYS A 72 -13.87 11.99 17.37
CA LYS A 72 -15.08 12.03 16.54
C LYS A 72 -15.02 13.07 15.42
N ASP A 73 -13.83 13.62 15.14
CA ASP A 73 -13.67 14.51 13.99
C ASP A 73 -14.13 13.81 12.71
N GLN A 74 -14.89 14.53 11.88
CA GLN A 74 -15.51 13.98 10.66
C GLN A 74 -14.52 13.86 9.48
N HIS A 75 -13.28 14.32 9.66
CA HIS A 75 -12.28 14.38 8.61
C HIS A 75 -11.05 13.55 8.98
N LEU A 76 -10.55 12.84 8.00
CA LEU A 76 -9.19 12.29 8.03
C LEU A 76 -8.21 13.42 7.66
N GLU A 77 -7.13 13.55 8.42
CA GLU A 77 -6.09 14.53 8.14
C GLU A 77 -4.84 13.87 7.59
N ALA A 78 -4.24 14.46 6.55
CA ALA A 78 -2.98 14.03 5.96
C ALA A 78 -2.02 15.21 5.81
N CYS A 79 -0.85 15.14 6.45
CA CYS A 79 0.22 16.10 6.32
C CYS A 79 1.16 15.70 5.15
N LEU A 80 0.99 16.32 4.00
CA LEU A 80 1.81 16.07 2.80
C LEU A 80 3.17 16.77 2.83
N THR A 81 3.41 17.69 3.78
CA THR A 81 4.67 18.42 3.94
C THR A 81 5.55 17.86 5.06
N LEU A 82 5.50 16.53 5.22
CA LEU A 82 6.26 15.81 6.25
C LEU A 82 7.76 16.11 6.15
N LYS A 83 8.38 16.34 7.29
CA LYS A 83 9.82 16.57 7.42
C LYS A 83 10.40 15.66 8.50
N ASP A 84 11.66 15.27 8.31
CA ASP A 84 12.43 14.61 9.37
C ASP A 84 12.87 15.61 10.46
N ASP A 85 13.57 15.12 11.48
CA ASP A 85 14.10 15.89 12.60
C ASP A 85 15.15 16.94 12.21
N GLN A 86 15.69 16.85 10.99
CA GLN A 86 16.63 17.83 10.41
C GLN A 86 15.93 18.83 9.47
N GLY A 87 14.61 18.76 9.35
CA GLY A 87 13.82 19.62 8.47
C GLY A 87 13.85 19.21 7.00
N THR A 88 14.36 18.02 6.68
CA THR A 88 14.40 17.51 5.30
C THR A 88 13.02 16.98 4.90
N ALA A 89 12.52 17.36 3.73
CA ALA A 89 11.25 16.87 3.23
C ALA A 89 11.31 15.36 2.95
N VAL A 90 10.33 14.63 3.48
CA VAL A 90 10.18 13.18 3.31
C VAL A 90 9.12 12.91 2.24
N PRO A 91 9.40 12.12 1.18
CA PRO A 91 8.40 11.69 0.23
C PRO A 91 7.49 10.63 0.89
N GLY A 92 6.35 11.10 1.34
CA GLY A 92 5.38 10.37 2.13
C GLY A 92 4.43 11.36 2.78
N TYR A 93 3.74 10.93 3.81
CA TYR A 93 2.85 11.79 4.59
C TYR A 93 2.70 11.29 6.03
N GLY A 94 2.28 12.21 6.92
CA GLY A 94 1.77 11.90 8.24
C GLY A 94 0.25 11.90 8.23
N TRP A 95 -0.39 11.13 9.09
CA TRP A 95 -1.84 11.09 9.18
C TRP A 95 -2.39 11.08 10.60
N MET A 96 -3.62 11.58 10.71
CA MET A 96 -4.46 11.54 11.89
C MET A 96 -5.83 11.00 11.48
N PHE A 97 -6.18 9.79 11.95
CA PHE A 97 -7.46 9.14 11.64
C PHE A 97 -8.25 8.91 12.93
N PRO A 98 -9.29 9.72 13.19
CA PRO A 98 -10.16 9.56 14.35
C PRO A 98 -10.75 8.16 14.44
N ALA A 99 -10.74 7.55 15.63
CA ALA A 99 -11.24 6.19 15.82
C ALA A 99 -12.64 6.09 16.45
N GLY A 100 -13.15 7.19 17.02
CA GLY A 100 -14.48 7.26 17.61
C GLY A 100 -14.61 6.69 19.02
N ASP A 101 -13.48 6.32 19.64
CA ASP A 101 -13.40 5.66 20.95
C ASP A 101 -12.52 6.40 21.99
N GLY A 102 -12.33 7.71 21.81
CA GLY A 102 -11.43 8.54 22.61
C GLY A 102 -10.00 8.56 22.07
N THR A 103 -9.75 7.93 20.91
CA THR A 103 -8.42 7.80 20.33
C THR A 103 -8.33 8.27 18.89
N VAL A 104 -7.10 8.49 18.44
CA VAL A 104 -6.76 8.73 17.04
C VAL A 104 -5.65 7.78 16.62
N ASN A 105 -5.75 7.20 15.43
CA ASN A 105 -4.66 6.50 14.76
C ASN A 105 -3.71 7.55 14.18
N ILE A 106 -2.52 7.67 14.75
CA ILE A 106 -1.46 8.55 14.28
C ILE A 106 -0.35 7.74 13.64
N GLY A 107 0.15 8.19 12.51
CA GLY A 107 1.28 7.54 11.87
C GLY A 107 1.96 8.36 10.80
N VAL A 108 3.04 7.82 10.29
CA VAL A 108 3.81 8.38 9.18
C VAL A 108 4.23 7.28 8.22
N GLY A 109 4.26 7.60 6.94
CA GLY A 109 4.75 6.71 5.89
C GLY A 109 5.79 7.38 5.02
N ALA A 110 6.74 6.59 4.50
CA ALA A 110 7.75 7.06 3.56
C ALA A 110 7.96 6.06 2.43
N LEU A 111 8.32 6.57 1.24
CA LEU A 111 8.62 5.77 0.06
C LEU A 111 10.08 5.33 0.05
N SER A 112 10.32 4.07 -0.30
CA SER A 112 11.67 3.50 -0.43
C SER A 112 12.51 4.14 -1.54
N THR A 113 11.91 4.98 -2.36
CA THR A 113 12.56 5.69 -3.46
C THR A 113 13.31 6.94 -3.03
N MET A 114 13.11 7.41 -1.78
CA MET A 114 13.81 8.60 -1.29
C MET A 114 15.32 8.35 -1.09
N LYS A 115 16.11 9.37 -1.34
CA LYS A 115 17.53 9.37 -0.98
C LYS A 115 17.69 9.27 0.54
N GLY A 116 18.56 8.38 1.01
CA GLY A 116 18.76 8.18 2.45
C GLY A 116 17.68 7.34 3.14
N PHE A 117 16.80 6.66 2.40
CA PHE A 117 15.75 5.81 2.98
C PHE A 117 16.27 4.79 4.01
N LYS A 118 17.44 4.21 3.78
CA LYS A 118 18.04 3.20 4.68
C LYS A 118 18.44 3.76 6.04
N SER A 119 18.72 5.07 6.13
CA SER A 119 19.07 5.76 7.36
C SER A 119 17.88 6.42 8.05
N LEU A 120 16.69 6.39 7.45
CA LEU A 120 15.48 6.97 8.02
C LEU A 120 15.03 6.19 9.27
N ASN A 121 14.98 6.88 10.41
CA ASN A 121 14.40 6.33 11.63
C ASN A 121 12.90 6.67 11.70
N LEU A 122 12.05 5.68 11.48
CA LEU A 122 10.61 5.89 11.51
C LEU A 122 10.05 6.25 12.89
N ASN A 123 10.65 5.78 13.97
CA ASN A 123 10.20 6.17 15.32
C ASN A 123 10.42 7.67 15.50
N THR A 124 11.64 8.15 15.22
CA THR A 124 11.98 9.59 15.28
C THR A 124 11.05 10.40 14.35
N LEU A 125 10.79 9.93 13.14
CA LEU A 125 9.88 10.61 12.22
C LEU A 125 8.45 10.68 12.77
N CYS A 126 7.95 9.61 13.38
CA CYS A 126 6.63 9.58 13.99
C CYS A 126 6.54 10.54 15.20
N ASP A 127 7.59 10.57 16.02
CA ASP A 127 7.66 11.48 17.18
C ASP A 127 7.74 12.95 16.71
N THR A 128 8.53 13.25 15.67
CA THR A 128 8.60 14.60 15.06
C THR A 128 7.24 15.04 14.54
N TYR A 129 6.52 14.13 13.86
CA TYR A 129 5.17 14.41 13.37
C TYR A 129 4.17 14.59 14.52
N ARG A 130 4.22 13.73 15.54
CA ARG A 130 3.39 13.88 16.73
C ARG A 130 3.59 15.24 17.40
N ASP A 131 4.85 15.68 17.55
CA ASP A 131 5.15 16.96 18.16
C ASP A 131 4.62 18.14 17.34
N LEU A 132 4.61 18.01 16.00
CA LEU A 132 4.04 19.01 15.09
C LEU A 132 2.52 19.17 15.27
N VAL A 133 1.78 18.08 15.49
CA VAL A 133 0.30 18.09 15.54
C VAL A 133 -0.26 18.02 16.95
N ARG A 134 0.60 17.95 17.97
CA ARG A 134 0.23 17.71 19.37
C ARG A 134 -0.81 18.70 19.88
N ASP A 135 -0.56 19.98 19.71
CA ASP A 135 -1.39 21.04 20.28
C ASP A 135 -2.72 21.13 19.54
N ASP A 136 -2.71 21.03 18.22
CA ASP A 136 -3.92 21.08 17.39
C ASP A 136 -4.87 19.91 17.66
N TRP A 137 -4.29 18.73 17.97
CA TRP A 137 -5.08 17.52 18.23
C TRP A 137 -5.24 17.23 19.73
N GLU A 138 -4.70 18.08 20.61
CA GLU A 138 -4.70 17.89 22.07
C GLU A 138 -4.26 16.46 22.44
N LEU A 139 -3.14 16.00 21.82
CA LEU A 139 -2.70 14.61 21.93
C LEU A 139 -2.20 14.26 23.32
N GLY A 140 -2.79 13.23 23.88
CA GLY A 140 -2.29 12.53 25.05
C GLY A 140 -1.08 11.61 24.72
N PRO A 141 -0.72 10.73 25.67
CA PRO A 141 0.35 9.76 25.46
C PRO A 141 -0.03 8.72 24.39
N TYR A 142 0.98 8.06 23.82
CA TYR A 142 0.76 6.85 23.02
C TYR A 142 0.15 5.75 23.90
N LEU A 143 -0.87 5.11 23.41
CA LEU A 143 -1.59 4.04 24.10
C LEU A 143 -0.96 2.67 23.86
N GLU A 144 -0.21 2.53 22.78
CA GLU A 144 0.55 1.33 22.45
C GLU A 144 1.90 1.68 21.83
N LYS A 145 2.82 0.72 21.83
CA LYS A 145 4.12 0.90 21.17
C LYS A 145 3.91 1.03 19.65
N PRO A 146 4.52 2.05 19.01
CA PRO A 146 4.46 2.19 17.56
C PRO A 146 4.92 0.92 16.82
N ARG A 147 4.21 0.55 15.77
CA ARG A 147 4.50 -0.64 14.95
C ARG A 147 4.70 -0.24 13.51
N ALA A 148 5.80 -0.73 12.92
CA ALA A 148 6.13 -0.47 11.54
C ALA A 148 5.75 -1.65 10.63
N TRP A 149 5.22 -1.31 9.45
CA TRP A 149 4.81 -2.27 8.41
C TRP A 149 5.31 -1.85 7.05
N ARG A 150 5.68 -2.82 6.23
CA ARG A 150 5.93 -2.57 4.80
C ARG A 150 4.61 -2.54 4.05
N LEU A 151 4.54 -1.65 3.06
CA LEU A 151 3.44 -1.49 2.13
C LEU A 151 3.90 -2.00 0.76
N PRO A 152 3.61 -3.25 0.39
CA PRO A 152 4.10 -3.85 -0.85
C PRO A 152 3.30 -3.31 -2.03
N MET A 153 3.99 -2.67 -2.96
CA MET A 153 3.41 -2.06 -4.16
C MET A 153 3.60 -2.93 -5.41
N SER A 154 4.04 -4.17 -5.22
CA SER A 154 4.25 -5.16 -6.27
C SER A 154 4.35 -6.56 -5.69
N ALA A 155 4.04 -7.57 -6.52
CA ALA A 155 4.35 -8.97 -6.26
C ALA A 155 4.91 -9.61 -7.53
N VAL A 156 5.81 -10.60 -7.37
CA VAL A 156 6.38 -11.36 -8.50
C VAL A 156 5.31 -12.26 -9.12
N LYS A 157 4.48 -12.87 -8.27
CA LYS A 157 3.34 -13.70 -8.68
C LYS A 157 2.14 -13.40 -7.80
N ARG A 158 0.95 -13.43 -8.35
CA ARG A 158 -0.33 -13.29 -7.63
C ARG A 158 -1.16 -14.57 -7.64
N HIS A 159 -0.79 -15.55 -8.48
CA HIS A 159 -1.46 -16.84 -8.57
C HIS A 159 -0.49 -17.94 -8.97
N GLY A 160 -0.95 -19.17 -8.81
CA GLY A 160 -0.32 -20.38 -9.28
C GLY A 160 -1.28 -21.57 -9.17
N PRO A 161 -0.86 -22.77 -9.55
CA PRO A 161 -1.72 -23.95 -9.44
C PRO A 161 -2.22 -24.15 -8.00
N GLY A 162 -3.53 -24.07 -7.82
CA GLY A 162 -4.20 -24.26 -6.54
C GLY A 162 -4.07 -23.12 -5.53
N TRP A 163 -3.61 -21.93 -5.93
CA TRP A 163 -3.53 -20.79 -5.02
C TRP A 163 -3.65 -19.42 -5.72
N VAL A 164 -4.08 -18.42 -4.94
CA VAL A 164 -4.04 -17.00 -5.29
C VAL A 164 -3.60 -16.16 -4.10
N ALA A 165 -3.05 -14.98 -4.36
CA ALA A 165 -2.79 -13.95 -3.34
C ALA A 165 -3.76 -12.78 -3.51
N VAL A 166 -4.23 -12.17 -2.40
CA VAL A 166 -5.15 -11.03 -2.40
C VAL A 166 -4.58 -9.86 -1.61
N GLY A 167 -5.02 -8.65 -1.90
CA GLY A 167 -4.61 -7.43 -1.20
C GLY A 167 -3.10 -7.23 -1.15
N ASP A 168 -2.57 -6.88 0.02
CA ASP A 168 -1.13 -6.64 0.24
C ASP A 168 -0.26 -7.86 -0.14
N ALA A 169 -0.77 -9.09 0.08
CA ALA A 169 -0.04 -10.30 -0.32
C ALA A 169 0.13 -10.41 -1.83
N ALA A 170 -0.77 -9.81 -2.60
CA ALA A 170 -0.69 -9.66 -4.05
C ALA A 170 0.06 -8.40 -4.51
N GLY A 171 0.65 -7.64 -3.58
CA GLY A 171 1.33 -6.38 -3.88
C GLY A 171 0.41 -5.26 -4.35
N LEU A 172 -0.85 -5.31 -3.95
CA LEU A 172 -1.90 -4.36 -4.36
C LEU A 172 -2.06 -3.24 -3.34
N VAL A 173 -0.98 -2.52 -3.07
CA VAL A 173 -1.02 -1.27 -2.31
C VAL A 173 -0.83 -0.10 -3.27
N ASN A 174 -1.70 0.89 -3.19
CA ASN A 174 -1.62 2.10 -4.01
C ASN A 174 -0.31 2.86 -3.74
N PRO A 175 0.57 3.04 -4.73
CA PRO A 175 1.85 3.71 -4.51
C PRO A 175 1.73 5.22 -4.24
N MET A 176 0.56 5.82 -4.47
CA MET A 176 0.34 7.24 -4.29
C MET A 176 -0.01 7.62 -2.84
N ASN A 177 -0.80 6.76 -2.17
CA ASN A 177 -1.31 7.04 -0.82
C ASN A 177 -1.02 5.93 0.21
N GLY A 178 -0.53 4.75 -0.22
CA GLY A 178 -0.26 3.63 0.67
C GLY A 178 -1.50 2.83 1.07
N GLU A 179 -2.66 3.08 0.46
CA GLU A 179 -3.90 2.35 0.73
C GLU A 179 -3.88 0.96 0.09
N GLY A 180 -4.41 -0.03 0.80
CA GLY A 180 -4.49 -1.41 0.36
C GLY A 180 -5.77 -2.12 0.79
N ILE A 181 -6.60 -1.47 1.62
CA ILE A 181 -7.80 -2.09 2.22
C ILE A 181 -8.85 -2.38 1.16
N ASP A 182 -9.14 -1.41 0.30
CA ASP A 182 -10.09 -1.53 -0.80
C ASP A 182 -9.68 -2.65 -1.77
N TYR A 183 -8.42 -2.70 -2.19
CA TYR A 183 -7.89 -3.77 -3.04
C TYR A 183 -8.01 -5.14 -2.38
N GLY A 184 -7.78 -5.23 -1.06
CA GLY A 184 -7.93 -6.45 -0.29
C GLY A 184 -9.37 -6.96 -0.30
N LEU A 185 -10.34 -6.07 -0.07
CA LEU A 185 -11.77 -6.38 -0.10
C LEU A 185 -12.23 -6.79 -1.51
N GLU A 186 -11.91 -5.98 -2.53
CA GLU A 186 -12.31 -6.25 -3.91
C GLU A 186 -11.74 -7.57 -4.44
N THR A 187 -10.46 -7.82 -4.21
CA THR A 187 -9.82 -9.05 -4.70
C THR A 187 -10.25 -10.29 -3.93
N GLY A 188 -10.61 -10.12 -2.65
CA GLY A 188 -11.22 -11.18 -1.85
C GLY A 188 -12.60 -11.60 -2.40
N VAL A 189 -13.46 -10.64 -2.71
CA VAL A 189 -14.76 -10.90 -3.35
C VAL A 189 -14.58 -11.50 -4.74
N LEU A 190 -13.71 -10.91 -5.56
CA LEU A 190 -13.45 -11.37 -6.92
C LEU A 190 -13.05 -12.84 -6.98
N ILE A 191 -12.14 -13.30 -6.13
CA ILE A 191 -11.74 -14.72 -6.14
C ILE A 191 -12.83 -15.64 -5.63
N ALA A 192 -13.65 -15.20 -4.68
CA ALA A 192 -14.78 -15.99 -4.21
C ALA A 192 -15.80 -16.22 -5.34
N ASP A 193 -16.19 -15.17 -6.05
CA ASP A 193 -17.14 -15.24 -7.18
C ASP A 193 -16.59 -16.13 -8.32
N LEU A 194 -15.30 -15.98 -8.64
CA LEU A 194 -14.68 -16.78 -9.70
C LEU A 194 -14.59 -18.27 -9.32
N PHE A 195 -14.29 -18.54 -8.06
CA PHE A 195 -14.20 -19.91 -7.57
C PHE A 195 -15.57 -20.59 -7.53
N GLU A 196 -16.61 -19.88 -7.09
CA GLU A 196 -17.99 -20.37 -7.14
C GLU A 196 -18.43 -20.69 -8.60
N ALA A 197 -18.08 -19.81 -9.53
CA ALA A 197 -18.43 -20.01 -10.95
C ALA A 197 -17.68 -21.18 -11.60
N ASN A 198 -16.38 -21.31 -11.37
CA ASN A 198 -15.57 -22.41 -11.91
C ASN A 198 -14.22 -22.52 -11.20
N PRO A 199 -14.08 -23.44 -10.20
CA PRO A 199 -12.86 -23.63 -9.44
C PRO A 199 -11.61 -23.88 -10.29
N ALA A 200 -11.74 -24.64 -11.37
CA ALA A 200 -10.59 -25.05 -12.20
C ALA A 200 -9.91 -23.88 -12.94
N THR A 201 -10.66 -22.84 -13.28
CA THR A 201 -10.16 -21.69 -14.03
C THR A 201 -10.02 -20.42 -13.17
N ALA A 202 -10.48 -20.47 -11.93
CA ALA A 202 -10.53 -19.31 -11.04
C ALA A 202 -9.16 -18.63 -10.85
N PRO A 203 -8.03 -19.32 -10.57
CA PRO A 203 -6.75 -18.66 -10.35
C PRO A 203 -6.25 -17.87 -11.57
N GLN A 204 -6.38 -18.43 -12.77
CA GLN A 204 -5.94 -17.77 -14.00
C GLN A 204 -6.82 -16.57 -14.35
N LYS A 205 -8.16 -16.74 -14.26
CA LYS A 205 -9.10 -15.65 -14.50
C LYS A 205 -8.92 -14.52 -13.50
N TYR A 206 -8.65 -14.86 -12.24
CA TYR A 206 -8.37 -13.89 -11.19
C TYR A 206 -7.21 -12.97 -11.57
N ASP A 207 -6.05 -13.53 -11.95
CA ASP A 207 -4.88 -12.73 -12.27
C ASP A 207 -5.13 -11.81 -13.50
N VAL A 208 -5.82 -12.31 -14.51
CA VAL A 208 -6.19 -11.51 -15.69
C VAL A 208 -7.09 -10.33 -15.29
N MET A 209 -8.13 -10.58 -14.50
CA MET A 209 -9.07 -9.53 -14.09
C MET A 209 -8.43 -8.50 -13.16
N VAL A 210 -7.57 -8.95 -12.24
CA VAL A 210 -6.77 -8.05 -11.37
C VAL A 210 -5.83 -7.19 -12.21
N ALA A 211 -5.15 -7.78 -13.20
CA ALA A 211 -4.26 -7.04 -14.10
C ALA A 211 -5.01 -6.00 -14.93
N GLU A 212 -6.13 -6.38 -15.52
CA GLU A 212 -6.97 -5.48 -16.30
C GLU A 212 -7.52 -4.31 -15.47
N LYS A 213 -7.88 -4.59 -14.22
CA LYS A 213 -8.48 -3.58 -13.35
C LYS A 213 -7.44 -2.63 -12.75
N PHE A 214 -6.32 -3.13 -12.24
CA PHE A 214 -5.43 -2.37 -11.35
C PHE A 214 -4.04 -2.10 -11.90
N ASP A 215 -3.46 -2.99 -12.75
CA ASP A 215 -2.02 -2.92 -13.06
C ASP A 215 -1.61 -1.63 -13.77
N SER A 216 -2.46 -1.06 -14.62
CA SER A 216 -2.13 0.19 -15.30
C SER A 216 -1.99 1.35 -14.31
N PHE A 217 -2.95 1.49 -13.40
CA PHE A 217 -2.95 2.54 -12.38
C PHE A 217 -1.78 2.36 -11.39
N LEU A 218 -1.61 1.15 -10.86
CA LEU A 218 -0.53 0.86 -9.90
C LEU A 218 0.85 1.02 -10.52
N ARG A 219 1.04 0.68 -11.79
CA ARG A 219 2.29 0.91 -12.53
C ARG A 219 2.60 2.40 -12.66
N THR A 220 1.61 3.21 -13.02
CA THR A 220 1.75 4.67 -13.07
C THR A 220 2.14 5.23 -11.71
N GLY A 221 1.49 4.77 -10.65
CA GLY A 221 1.82 5.15 -9.28
C GLY A 221 3.25 4.76 -8.87
N ARG A 222 3.71 3.54 -9.23
CA ARG A 222 5.11 3.13 -8.97
C ARG A 222 6.12 4.02 -9.69
N ARG A 223 5.87 4.38 -10.95
CA ARG A 223 6.73 5.32 -11.70
C ARG A 223 6.74 6.71 -11.05
N PHE A 224 5.57 7.19 -10.63
CA PHE A 224 5.44 8.44 -9.90
C PHE A 224 6.21 8.42 -8.58
N SER A 225 6.24 7.30 -7.86
CA SER A 225 7.02 7.12 -6.62
C SER A 225 8.52 7.37 -6.84
N PHE A 226 9.08 6.97 -7.98
CA PHE A 226 10.48 7.28 -8.32
C PHE A 226 10.68 8.78 -8.55
N LEU A 227 9.74 9.44 -9.19
CA LEU A 227 9.81 10.87 -9.48
C LEU A 227 9.82 11.69 -8.18
N ILE A 228 8.86 11.45 -7.28
CA ILE A 228 8.76 12.18 -6.01
C ILE A 228 9.82 11.76 -4.97
N GLY A 229 10.54 10.68 -5.21
CA GLY A 229 11.74 10.32 -4.43
C GLY A 229 12.83 11.39 -4.51
N HIS A 230 12.81 12.27 -5.53
CA HIS A 230 13.70 13.41 -5.64
C HIS A 230 13.09 14.62 -4.91
N GLN A 231 13.73 15.07 -3.83
CA GLN A 231 13.21 16.15 -2.97
C GLN A 231 12.84 17.46 -3.70
N GLN A 232 13.63 17.85 -4.71
CA GLN A 232 13.34 19.08 -5.47
C GLN A 232 12.04 18.94 -6.27
N ILE A 233 11.83 17.78 -6.88
CA ILE A 233 10.61 17.46 -7.64
C ILE A 233 9.42 17.38 -6.71
N LEU A 234 9.56 16.70 -5.56
CA LEU A 234 8.53 16.63 -4.53
C LEU A 234 8.08 18.03 -4.09
N ARG A 235 9.04 18.91 -3.74
CA ARG A 235 8.72 20.28 -3.30
C ARG A 235 8.02 21.11 -4.39
N ALA A 236 8.49 21.00 -5.64
CA ALA A 236 7.84 21.68 -6.76
C ALA A 236 6.43 21.12 -7.03
N GLY A 237 6.28 19.79 -7.00
CA GLY A 237 5.01 19.10 -7.19
C GLY A 237 3.98 19.47 -6.11
N LEU A 238 4.38 19.53 -4.84
CA LEU A 238 3.49 19.94 -3.75
C LEU A 238 3.00 21.38 -3.92
N LYS A 239 3.88 22.32 -4.33
CA LYS A 239 3.44 23.72 -4.60
C LYS A 239 2.39 23.78 -5.72
N VAL A 240 2.53 22.96 -6.74
CA VAL A 240 1.55 22.88 -7.84
C VAL A 240 0.27 22.20 -7.35
N ALA A 241 0.41 21.08 -6.63
CA ALA A 241 -0.73 20.28 -6.15
C ALA A 241 -1.70 21.05 -5.25
N VAL A 242 -1.19 22.02 -4.47
CA VAL A 242 -2.00 22.89 -3.59
C VAL A 242 -2.15 24.30 -4.11
N GLY A 243 -1.70 24.60 -5.34
CA GLY A 243 -1.62 25.96 -5.87
C GLY A 243 -2.98 26.59 -6.21
N THR A 244 -3.99 25.80 -6.52
CA THR A 244 -5.38 26.24 -6.74
C THR A 244 -6.37 25.16 -6.26
N ASP A 245 -7.58 25.56 -5.90
CA ASP A 245 -8.63 24.63 -5.43
C ASP A 245 -8.91 23.52 -6.47
N THR A 246 -8.90 23.85 -7.75
CA THR A 246 -9.14 22.88 -8.82
C THR A 246 -8.04 21.83 -8.88
N ILE A 247 -6.78 22.23 -8.81
CA ILE A 247 -5.63 21.31 -8.84
C ILE A 247 -5.61 20.49 -7.55
N ALA A 248 -5.86 21.12 -6.40
CA ALA A 248 -5.94 20.44 -5.11
C ALA A 248 -7.02 19.35 -5.12
N LYS A 249 -8.22 19.65 -5.65
CA LYS A 249 -9.28 18.67 -5.83
C LYS A 249 -8.86 17.47 -6.68
N ILE A 250 -8.26 17.71 -7.85
CA ILE A 250 -7.78 16.64 -8.73
C ILE A 250 -6.70 15.80 -8.01
N THR A 251 -5.77 16.46 -7.33
CA THR A 251 -4.72 15.79 -6.55
C THR A 251 -5.32 14.87 -5.48
N LEU A 252 -6.28 15.38 -4.71
CA LEU A 252 -6.98 14.59 -3.68
C LEU A 252 -7.77 13.42 -4.27
N GLN A 253 -8.42 13.61 -5.42
CA GLN A 253 -9.16 12.54 -6.10
C GLN A 253 -8.22 11.44 -6.61
N VAL A 254 -7.04 11.81 -7.14
CA VAL A 254 -6.00 10.83 -7.55
C VAL A 254 -5.43 10.11 -6.34
N MET A 255 -5.11 10.84 -5.27
CA MET A 255 -4.58 10.25 -4.04
C MET A 255 -5.62 9.39 -3.32
N GLY A 256 -6.89 9.79 -3.35
CA GLY A 256 -8.02 9.05 -2.75
C GLY A 256 -8.53 7.88 -3.59
N ASN A 257 -7.80 7.47 -4.63
CA ASN A 257 -8.18 6.36 -5.52
C ASN A 257 -9.53 6.54 -6.24
N LEU A 258 -9.98 7.80 -6.39
CA LEU A 258 -11.26 8.14 -7.03
C LEU A 258 -11.14 8.36 -8.55
N ILE A 259 -9.92 8.46 -9.08
CA ILE A 259 -9.60 8.69 -10.49
C ILE A 259 -8.49 7.76 -10.91
N ASP A 260 -8.70 7.09 -12.04
CA ASP A 260 -7.72 6.26 -12.72
C ASP A 260 -7.55 6.70 -14.19
N ASN A 261 -6.72 5.99 -14.95
CA ASN A 261 -6.50 6.24 -16.37
C ASN A 261 -7.69 5.82 -17.27
N LYS A 262 -8.71 5.19 -16.73
CA LYS A 262 -9.95 4.81 -17.41
C LYS A 262 -11.11 5.78 -17.10
N THR A 263 -10.93 6.67 -16.11
CA THR A 263 -11.92 7.65 -15.69
C THR A 263 -12.21 8.61 -16.86
N PRO A 264 -13.49 8.81 -17.24
CA PRO A 264 -13.85 9.73 -18.32
C PRO A 264 -13.50 11.19 -17.98
N GLY A 265 -13.16 11.99 -19.02
CA GLY A 265 -12.96 13.43 -18.87
C GLY A 265 -11.51 13.86 -18.61
N ALA A 266 -11.33 15.12 -18.16
CA ALA A 266 -10.03 15.75 -18.04
C ALA A 266 -9.08 15.04 -17.06
N ALA A 267 -9.61 14.50 -15.98
CA ALA A 267 -8.83 13.82 -14.96
C ALA A 267 -8.22 12.49 -15.47
N GLY A 268 -9.00 11.65 -16.14
CA GLY A 268 -8.49 10.44 -16.77
C GLY A 268 -7.52 10.73 -17.92
N PHE A 269 -7.73 11.83 -18.67
CA PHE A 269 -6.77 12.29 -19.66
C PHE A 269 -5.42 12.69 -19.02
N VAL A 270 -5.44 13.42 -17.90
CA VAL A 270 -4.23 13.78 -17.15
C VAL A 270 -3.49 12.53 -16.66
N MET A 271 -4.20 11.55 -16.11
CA MET A 271 -3.61 10.29 -15.67
C MET A 271 -3.01 9.49 -16.84
N SER A 272 -3.70 9.43 -17.96
CA SER A 272 -3.22 8.76 -19.18
C SER A 272 -1.98 9.44 -19.77
N ALA A 273 -1.96 10.78 -19.78
CA ALA A 273 -0.79 11.55 -20.20
C ALA A 273 0.39 11.37 -19.25
N ALA A 274 0.15 11.37 -17.94
CA ALA A 274 1.16 11.11 -16.93
C ALA A 274 1.76 9.69 -17.09
N ASP A 275 0.95 8.66 -17.33
CA ASP A 275 1.46 7.30 -17.55
C ASP A 275 2.41 7.24 -18.76
N LYS A 276 2.06 7.88 -19.87
CA LYS A 276 2.91 7.93 -21.07
C LYS A 276 4.22 8.64 -20.81
N LEU A 277 4.18 9.83 -20.19
CA LEU A 277 5.37 10.63 -19.87
C LEU A 277 6.30 9.91 -18.89
N LEU A 278 5.73 9.35 -17.82
CA LEU A 278 6.48 8.58 -16.84
C LEU A 278 7.04 7.29 -17.45
N GLY A 279 6.33 6.68 -18.41
CA GLY A 279 6.81 5.51 -19.14
C GLY A 279 8.10 5.78 -19.93
N VAL A 280 8.21 6.95 -20.55
CA VAL A 280 9.44 7.36 -21.24
C VAL A 280 10.57 7.68 -20.26
N ALA A 281 10.25 8.29 -19.12
CA ALA A 281 11.22 8.65 -18.10
C ALA A 281 11.69 7.47 -17.22
N ASP A 282 10.91 6.39 -17.12
CA ASP A 282 11.12 5.26 -16.19
C ASP A 282 12.54 4.65 -16.25
N PRO A 283 13.15 4.38 -17.42
CA PRO A 283 14.50 3.86 -17.46
C PRO A 283 15.56 4.78 -16.85
N ILE A 284 15.37 6.11 -16.97
CA ILE A 284 16.27 7.13 -16.41
C ILE A 284 16.07 7.20 -14.91
N LEU A 285 14.82 7.24 -14.45
CA LEU A 285 14.46 7.32 -13.02
C LEU A 285 14.98 6.11 -12.23
N ARG A 286 14.94 4.92 -12.83
CA ARG A 286 15.47 3.68 -12.19
C ARG A 286 16.99 3.66 -12.13
N ARG A 287 17.70 4.17 -13.14
CA ARG A 287 19.17 4.24 -13.17
C ARG A 287 19.74 5.21 -12.11
N THR A 288 19.10 6.35 -11.91
CA THR A 288 19.54 7.33 -10.89
C THR A 288 19.42 6.81 -9.47
N ARG A 289 18.52 5.84 -9.21
CA ARG A 289 18.42 5.16 -7.92
C ARG A 289 19.55 4.15 -7.69
N ALA A 290 19.96 3.42 -8.73
CA ALA A 290 21.04 2.42 -8.63
C ALA A 290 22.39 3.07 -8.32
N ALA A 291 22.55 4.36 -8.62
CA ALA A 291 23.76 5.16 -8.38
C ALA A 291 23.76 5.95 -7.06
N ALA A 292 22.64 5.94 -6.29
CA ALA A 292 22.46 6.66 -5.02
C ALA A 292 22.33 5.69 -3.83
#